data_8671354ea15263f57ab680d812cf9318
#
_entry.id   8671354ea15263f57ab680d812cf9318
#
_cell.length_a   1.000
_cell.length_b   1.000
_cell.length_c   1.000
_cell.angle_alpha   90.00
_cell.angle_beta   90.00
_cell.angle_gamma   90.00
#
_symmetry.space_group_name_H-M   'P 1'
#
loop_
_entity.id
_entity.type
_entity.pdbx_description
1 polymer ?
#
loop_
_entity_poly.entity_id
_entity_poly.type
_entity_poly.pdbx_seq_one_letter_code
_entity_poly.pdbx_strand_id
1 'polypeptide(L)'
;RQFHTLDVFTDQIFGGNPLAVFPDAQGLSSTQMQQIAAEINYSETVFVLPPESKAGDFQLRIFTPTQELDFAGHPTVGAAFLLGKLHPSPGDKILVTWQLEEPVGLVPVTLYYDGKTLVKTELTVAQLPQIGEGIPEISELARLLGLSINQIKQDQDFPQAYSCGLPFLFVPLVNRE
;
A
#
# COMPACT_ATOMS: atom_id res chain seq x y z
N ARG A 1 -19.75 11.89 -4.66
CA ARG A 1 -19.04 10.87 -5.44
C ARG A 1 -19.18 9.51 -4.78
N GLN A 2 -19.10 8.47 -5.56
CA GLN A 2 -19.09 7.11 -5.06
C GLN A 2 -17.69 6.73 -4.62
N PHE A 3 -17.56 6.00 -3.52
CA PHE A 3 -16.33 5.36 -3.08
C PHE A 3 -16.64 3.96 -2.56
N HIS A 4 -15.60 3.15 -2.45
CA HIS A 4 -15.66 1.79 -1.93
C HIS A 4 -14.72 1.64 -0.76
N THR A 5 -15.07 0.79 0.19
CA THR A 5 -14.18 0.37 1.26
C THR A 5 -13.76 -1.08 1.05
N LEU A 6 -12.49 -1.38 1.33
CA LEU A 6 -11.92 -2.70 1.20
C LEU A 6 -11.13 -3.04 2.46
N ASP A 7 -11.02 -4.33 2.74
CA ASP A 7 -10.04 -4.87 3.66
C ASP A 7 -8.93 -5.53 2.83
N VAL A 8 -7.72 -4.98 2.87
CA VAL A 8 -6.60 -5.45 2.05
C VAL A 8 -5.75 -6.46 2.82
N PHE A 9 -5.11 -7.40 2.11
CA PHE A 9 -4.32 -8.51 2.65
C PHE A 9 -5.12 -9.52 3.49
N THR A 10 -6.40 -9.71 3.14
CA THR A 10 -7.27 -10.70 3.79
C THR A 10 -8.30 -11.25 2.81
N ASP A 11 -8.85 -12.41 3.12
CA ASP A 11 -10.04 -13.00 2.52
C ASP A 11 -11.29 -12.90 3.41
N GLN A 12 -11.13 -12.27 4.60
CA GLN A 12 -12.20 -12.11 5.59
C GLN A 12 -12.57 -10.64 5.78
N ILE A 13 -13.88 -10.36 5.85
CA ILE A 13 -14.40 -9.03 6.16
C ILE A 13 -13.90 -8.60 7.55
N PHE A 14 -13.43 -7.37 7.66
CA PHE A 14 -12.84 -6.77 8.88
C PHE A 14 -11.55 -7.44 9.36
N GLY A 15 -10.94 -8.29 8.55
CA GLY A 15 -9.71 -9.00 8.90
C GLY A 15 -8.42 -8.37 8.37
N GLY A 16 -8.52 -7.33 7.54
CA GLY A 16 -7.40 -6.74 6.83
C GLY A 16 -7.07 -5.30 7.19
N ASN A 17 -6.29 -4.66 6.33
CA ASN A 17 -6.00 -3.23 6.42
C ASN A 17 -7.07 -2.44 5.67
N PRO A 18 -7.85 -1.58 6.35
CA PRO A 18 -8.95 -0.84 5.73
C PRO A 18 -8.42 0.17 4.70
N LEU A 19 -9.11 0.26 3.57
CA LEU A 19 -8.80 1.17 2.49
C LEU A 19 -10.07 1.78 1.93
N ALA A 20 -10.06 3.10 1.70
CA ALA A 20 -11.09 3.78 0.91
C ALA A 20 -10.57 4.06 -0.49
N VAL A 21 -11.36 3.77 -1.52
CA VAL A 21 -10.98 4.00 -2.93
C VAL A 21 -12.09 4.76 -3.64
N PHE A 22 -11.73 5.87 -4.25
CA PHE A 22 -12.56 6.65 -5.17
C PHE A 22 -12.18 6.27 -6.61
N PRO A 23 -12.95 5.40 -7.29
CA PRO A 23 -12.58 4.89 -8.61
C PRO A 23 -12.69 5.93 -9.73
N ASP A 24 -13.34 7.06 -9.47
CA ASP A 24 -13.39 8.23 -10.35
C ASP A 24 -13.23 9.50 -9.50
N ALA A 25 -12.02 10.02 -9.47
CA ALA A 25 -11.67 11.25 -8.76
C ALA A 25 -11.44 12.44 -9.69
N GLN A 26 -11.67 12.30 -11.00
CA GLN A 26 -11.44 13.36 -11.97
C GLN A 26 -12.16 14.66 -11.58
N GLY A 27 -11.42 15.78 -11.52
CA GLY A 27 -11.92 17.11 -11.16
C GLY A 27 -11.92 17.41 -9.66
N LEU A 28 -11.46 16.50 -8.78
CA LEU A 28 -11.11 16.85 -7.41
C LEU A 28 -9.75 17.55 -7.36
N SER A 29 -9.66 18.62 -6.58
CA SER A 29 -8.38 19.25 -6.27
C SER A 29 -7.62 18.47 -5.20
N SER A 30 -6.29 18.64 -5.12
CA SER A 30 -5.47 18.04 -4.05
C SER A 30 -5.99 18.39 -2.65
N THR A 31 -6.44 19.63 -2.44
CA THR A 31 -7.03 20.07 -1.17
C THR A 31 -8.30 19.30 -0.85
N GLN A 32 -9.18 19.07 -1.83
CA GLN A 32 -10.41 18.30 -1.61
C GLN A 32 -10.09 16.83 -1.33
N MET A 33 -9.13 16.22 -2.04
CA MET A 33 -8.69 14.84 -1.78
C MET A 33 -8.14 14.70 -0.35
N GLN A 34 -7.31 15.64 0.10
CA GLN A 34 -6.77 15.65 1.45
C GLN A 34 -7.88 15.81 2.51
N GLN A 35 -8.84 16.69 2.30
CA GLN A 35 -9.97 16.88 3.21
C GLN A 35 -10.84 15.62 3.30
N ILE A 36 -11.10 14.97 2.17
CA ILE A 36 -11.86 13.71 2.12
C ILE A 36 -11.10 12.60 2.87
N ALA A 37 -9.79 12.48 2.65
CA ALA A 37 -8.97 11.49 3.35
C ALA A 37 -8.95 11.71 4.87
N ALA A 38 -8.88 12.96 5.31
CA ALA A 38 -8.96 13.34 6.72
C ALA A 38 -10.34 13.00 7.33
N GLU A 39 -11.43 13.23 6.60
CA GLU A 39 -12.80 12.93 7.05
C GLU A 39 -13.08 11.43 7.15
N ILE A 40 -12.61 10.63 6.16
CA ILE A 40 -12.72 9.17 6.19
C ILE A 40 -11.89 8.57 7.31
N ASN A 41 -10.72 9.15 7.57
CA ASN A 41 -9.82 8.80 8.68
C ASN A 41 -9.40 7.31 8.69
N TYR A 42 -9.29 6.67 7.52
CA TYR A 42 -8.57 5.42 7.36
C TYR A 42 -7.06 5.69 7.27
N SER A 43 -6.24 4.65 7.43
CA SER A 43 -4.78 4.78 7.27
C SER A 43 -4.43 5.44 5.94
N GLU A 44 -5.11 5.01 4.85
CA GLU A 44 -5.00 5.65 3.53
C GLU A 44 -6.34 5.67 2.79
N THR A 45 -6.43 6.65 1.87
CA THR A 45 -7.50 6.81 0.88
C THR A 45 -6.89 6.98 -0.50
N VAL A 46 -7.37 6.22 -1.49
CA VAL A 46 -6.90 6.26 -2.87
C VAL A 46 -7.90 7.02 -3.75
N PHE A 47 -7.37 7.89 -4.58
CA PHE A 47 -8.08 8.59 -5.63
C PHE A 47 -7.55 8.15 -6.99
N VAL A 48 -8.44 7.56 -7.80
CA VAL A 48 -8.11 7.08 -9.14
C VAL A 48 -8.42 8.19 -10.16
N LEU A 49 -7.47 8.42 -11.02
CA LEU A 49 -7.53 9.42 -12.10
C LEU A 49 -7.21 8.73 -13.44
N PRO A 50 -7.59 9.35 -14.58
CA PRO A 50 -7.06 8.96 -15.88
C PRO A 50 -5.53 9.05 -15.87
N PRO A 51 -4.82 8.15 -16.58
CA PRO A 51 -3.36 8.20 -16.65
C PRO A 51 -2.89 9.48 -17.35
N GLU A 52 -1.77 10.04 -16.90
CA GLU A 52 -1.15 11.20 -17.52
C GLU A 52 -0.33 10.85 -18.77
N SER A 53 0.20 9.64 -18.79
CA SER A 53 1.03 9.13 -19.90
C SER A 53 0.34 7.99 -20.65
N LYS A 54 0.84 7.70 -21.87
CA LYS A 54 0.39 6.53 -22.64
C LYS A 54 0.92 5.20 -22.08
N ALA A 55 1.85 5.25 -21.14
CA ALA A 55 2.44 4.08 -20.50
C ALA A 55 1.65 3.59 -19.30
N GLY A 56 0.84 4.48 -18.69
CA GLY A 56 -0.03 4.16 -17.56
C GLY A 56 -1.40 3.65 -17.98
N ASP A 57 -1.97 2.78 -17.18
CA ASP A 57 -3.37 2.34 -17.30
C ASP A 57 -4.29 3.18 -16.42
N PHE A 58 -3.84 3.54 -15.23
CA PHE A 58 -4.52 4.43 -14.28
C PHE A 58 -3.48 5.26 -13.52
N GLN A 59 -3.88 6.45 -13.07
CA GLN A 59 -3.12 7.23 -12.10
C GLN A 59 -3.73 7.04 -10.71
N LEU A 60 -2.89 6.80 -9.70
CA LEU A 60 -3.30 6.72 -8.30
C LEU A 60 -2.68 7.87 -7.50
N ARG A 61 -3.50 8.53 -6.70
CA ARG A 61 -3.07 9.46 -5.67
C ARG A 61 -3.47 8.92 -4.31
N ILE A 62 -2.52 8.79 -3.41
CA ILE A 62 -2.67 8.11 -2.12
C ILE A 62 -2.51 9.14 -1.00
N PHE A 63 -3.50 9.22 -0.12
CA PHE A 63 -3.51 10.19 0.98
C PHE A 63 -3.70 9.49 2.31
N THR A 64 -2.86 9.82 3.29
CA THR A 64 -3.17 9.62 4.71
C THR A 64 -4.13 10.72 5.20
N PRO A 65 -4.65 10.68 6.41
CA PRO A 65 -5.42 11.79 6.96
C PRO A 65 -4.69 13.14 6.98
N THR A 66 -3.35 13.15 6.87
CA THR A 66 -2.53 14.36 7.05
C THR A 66 -1.70 14.77 5.83
N GLN A 67 -1.40 13.85 4.92
CA GLN A 67 -0.52 14.12 3.78
C GLN A 67 -0.73 13.16 2.62
N GLU A 68 -0.32 13.56 1.42
CA GLU A 68 -0.17 12.69 0.25
C GLU A 68 1.12 11.87 0.36
N LEU A 69 1.06 10.61 -0.09
CA LEU A 69 2.20 9.69 -0.15
C LEU A 69 2.64 9.47 -1.61
N ASP A 70 3.94 9.36 -1.81
CA ASP A 70 4.50 9.04 -3.13
C ASP A 70 4.22 7.59 -3.55
N PHE A 71 4.05 6.70 -2.59
CA PHE A 71 3.77 5.28 -2.78
C PHE A 71 3.27 4.64 -1.48
N ALA A 72 2.34 3.67 -1.59
CA ALA A 72 1.98 2.81 -0.46
C ALA A 72 1.49 1.44 -0.96
N GLY A 73 2.01 0.35 -0.39
CA GLY A 73 1.81 -1.01 -0.91
C GLY A 73 0.37 -1.51 -0.86
N HIS A 74 -0.29 -1.50 0.32
CA HIS A 74 -1.66 -1.98 0.43
C HIS A 74 -2.68 -1.12 -0.35
N PRO A 75 -2.56 0.23 -0.42
CA PRO A 75 -3.43 1.04 -1.24
C PRO A 75 -3.35 0.70 -2.73
N THR A 76 -2.14 0.50 -3.24
CA THR A 76 -1.89 0.16 -4.65
C THR A 76 -2.52 -1.18 -5.01
N VAL A 77 -2.27 -2.26 -4.24
CA VAL A 77 -2.87 -3.57 -4.55
C VAL A 77 -4.38 -3.60 -4.33
N GLY A 78 -4.88 -2.89 -3.31
CA GLY A 78 -6.31 -2.79 -3.05
C GLY A 78 -7.06 -2.02 -4.14
N ALA A 79 -6.52 -0.88 -4.59
CA ALA A 79 -7.08 -0.11 -5.70
C ALA A 79 -7.07 -0.93 -7.00
N ALA A 80 -5.97 -1.60 -7.33
CA ALA A 80 -5.89 -2.48 -8.50
C ALA A 80 -6.92 -3.63 -8.44
N PHE A 81 -7.15 -4.22 -7.26
CA PHE A 81 -8.16 -5.26 -7.08
C PHE A 81 -9.57 -4.74 -7.33
N LEU A 82 -9.92 -3.58 -6.77
CA LEU A 82 -11.21 -2.95 -7.02
C LEU A 82 -11.39 -2.62 -8.50
N LEU A 83 -10.41 -1.95 -9.10
CA LEU A 83 -10.45 -1.57 -10.51
C LEU A 83 -10.57 -2.80 -11.42
N GLY A 84 -9.87 -3.90 -11.11
CA GLY A 84 -9.98 -5.14 -11.85
C GLY A 84 -11.36 -5.80 -11.77
N LYS A 85 -12.09 -5.58 -10.66
CA LYS A 85 -13.49 -6.00 -10.54
C LYS A 85 -14.45 -5.08 -11.30
N LEU A 86 -14.17 -3.77 -11.34
CA LEU A 86 -14.99 -2.79 -12.06
C LEU A 86 -14.74 -2.83 -13.57
N HIS A 87 -13.52 -3.19 -13.98
CA HIS A 87 -13.07 -3.29 -15.37
C HIS A 87 -12.54 -4.70 -15.67
N PRO A 88 -13.42 -5.72 -15.69
CA PRO A 88 -12.97 -7.10 -15.90
C PRO A 88 -12.23 -7.24 -17.23
N SER A 89 -11.15 -8.03 -17.21
CA SER A 89 -10.34 -8.27 -18.41
C SER A 89 -11.19 -8.87 -19.54
N PRO A 90 -11.09 -8.37 -20.75
CA PRO A 90 -11.75 -8.98 -21.90
C PRO A 90 -11.09 -10.33 -22.22
N GLY A 91 -11.91 -11.40 -22.24
CA GLY A 91 -11.48 -12.75 -22.64
C GLY A 91 -11.00 -13.64 -21.48
N ASP A 92 -10.36 -14.76 -21.82
CA ASP A 92 -9.92 -15.78 -20.86
C ASP A 92 -8.46 -15.57 -20.40
N LYS A 93 -8.01 -14.32 -20.24
CA LYS A 93 -6.67 -14.02 -19.77
C LYS A 93 -6.57 -14.36 -18.28
N ILE A 94 -5.63 -15.26 -17.93
CA ILE A 94 -5.35 -15.65 -16.55
C ILE A 94 -4.54 -14.58 -15.82
N LEU A 95 -3.73 -13.81 -16.57
CA LEU A 95 -2.86 -12.76 -16.03
C LEU A 95 -3.01 -11.48 -16.87
N VAL A 96 -3.12 -10.36 -16.18
CA VAL A 96 -3.09 -9.01 -16.76
C VAL A 96 -2.17 -8.16 -15.90
N THR A 97 -1.22 -7.45 -16.50
CA THR A 97 -0.39 -6.50 -15.77
C THR A 97 -0.79 -5.09 -16.18
N TRP A 98 -1.09 -4.27 -15.19
CA TRP A 98 -1.32 -2.84 -15.33
C TRP A 98 -0.11 -2.04 -14.86
N GLN A 99 0.08 -0.89 -15.47
CA GLN A 99 1.04 0.13 -15.04
C GLN A 99 0.28 1.23 -14.32
N LEU A 100 0.41 1.29 -13.01
CA LEU A 100 -0.23 2.33 -12.20
C LEU A 100 0.75 3.51 -12.04
N GLU A 101 0.30 4.70 -12.42
CA GLU A 101 1.09 5.92 -12.26
C GLU A 101 0.92 6.43 -10.82
N GLU A 102 2.01 6.50 -10.09
CA GLU A 102 2.09 7.08 -8.76
C GLU A 102 3.22 8.12 -8.74
N PRO A 103 3.32 9.04 -7.76
CA PRO A 103 4.41 10.01 -7.71
C PRO A 103 5.81 9.38 -7.74
N VAL A 104 5.96 8.16 -7.23
CA VAL A 104 7.22 7.39 -7.31
C VAL A 104 7.56 6.91 -8.73
N GLY A 105 6.60 6.96 -9.67
CA GLY A 105 6.71 6.48 -11.04
C GLY A 105 5.70 5.40 -11.39
N LEU A 106 6.00 4.59 -12.44
CA LEU A 106 5.16 3.48 -12.86
C LEU A 106 5.33 2.28 -11.92
N VAL A 107 4.22 1.82 -11.36
CA VAL A 107 4.16 0.66 -10.47
C VAL A 107 3.44 -0.48 -11.19
N PRO A 108 4.15 -1.55 -11.60
CA PRO A 108 3.52 -2.71 -12.22
C PRO A 108 2.70 -3.50 -11.21
N VAL A 109 1.43 -3.75 -11.51
CA VAL A 109 0.55 -4.61 -10.71
C VAL A 109 -0.03 -5.70 -11.57
N THR A 110 0.17 -6.95 -11.16
CA THR A 110 -0.36 -8.13 -11.87
C THR A 110 -1.67 -8.57 -11.22
N LEU A 111 -2.70 -8.71 -12.04
CA LEU A 111 -4.02 -9.20 -11.71
C LEU A 111 -4.11 -10.66 -12.10
N TYR A 112 -4.49 -11.53 -11.17
CA TYR A 112 -4.61 -12.97 -11.35
C TYR A 112 -6.09 -13.36 -11.40
N TYR A 113 -6.48 -14.05 -12.48
CA TYR A 113 -7.87 -14.48 -12.69
C TYR A 113 -7.97 -16.01 -12.68
N ASP A 114 -9.03 -16.51 -12.05
CA ASP A 114 -9.53 -17.87 -12.21
C ASP A 114 -10.81 -17.82 -13.07
N GLY A 115 -10.69 -18.20 -14.33
CA GLY A 115 -11.72 -17.93 -15.32
C GLY A 115 -11.96 -16.42 -15.45
N LYS A 116 -13.18 -15.99 -15.12
CA LYS A 116 -13.56 -14.55 -15.11
C LYS A 116 -13.46 -13.88 -13.74
N THR A 117 -13.08 -14.63 -12.71
CA THR A 117 -13.04 -14.13 -11.34
C THR A 117 -11.64 -13.63 -11.01
N LEU A 118 -11.52 -12.36 -10.64
CA LEU A 118 -10.28 -11.81 -10.08
C LEU A 118 -10.07 -12.38 -8.68
N VAL A 119 -8.97 -13.10 -8.47
CA VAL A 119 -8.66 -13.79 -7.20
C VAL A 119 -7.53 -13.12 -6.42
N LYS A 120 -6.59 -12.44 -7.10
CA LYS A 120 -5.43 -11.83 -6.46
C LYS A 120 -4.89 -10.68 -7.29
N THR A 121 -4.30 -9.69 -6.61
CA THR A 121 -3.42 -8.68 -7.20
C THR A 121 -2.06 -8.71 -6.52
N GLU A 122 -1.00 -8.41 -7.26
CA GLU A 122 0.38 -8.45 -6.79
C GLU A 122 1.17 -7.30 -7.42
N LEU A 123 1.72 -6.42 -6.59
CA LEU A 123 2.59 -5.36 -7.08
C LEU A 123 4.04 -5.84 -7.19
N THR A 124 4.77 -5.29 -8.14
CA THR A 124 6.22 -5.39 -8.21
C THR A 124 6.81 -4.09 -7.68
N VAL A 125 7.61 -4.16 -6.62
CA VAL A 125 8.22 -2.95 -6.02
C VAL A 125 9.16 -2.27 -7.04
N ALA A 126 9.06 -0.96 -7.14
CA ALA A 126 9.90 -0.18 -8.05
C ALA A 126 11.37 -0.15 -7.60
N GLN A 127 11.61 -0.27 -6.30
CA GLN A 127 12.95 -0.31 -5.70
C GLN A 127 13.09 -1.54 -4.81
N LEU A 128 14.20 -2.27 -4.97
CA LEU A 128 14.55 -3.34 -4.04
C LEU A 128 14.82 -2.77 -2.64
N PRO A 129 14.58 -3.55 -1.57
CA PRO A 129 14.86 -3.12 -0.21
C PRO A 129 16.30 -2.66 -0.05
N GLN A 130 16.47 -1.44 0.43
CA GLN A 130 17.78 -0.88 0.77
C GLN A 130 17.93 -0.82 2.28
N ILE A 131 19.12 -1.15 2.77
CA ILE A 131 19.44 -1.04 4.20
C ILE A 131 19.48 0.45 4.54
N GLY A 132 18.71 0.84 5.56
CA GLY A 132 18.73 2.19 6.13
C GLY A 132 19.81 2.35 7.18
N GLU A 133 20.12 3.61 7.50
CA GLU A 133 21.06 3.99 8.55
C GLU A 133 20.32 4.51 9.79
N GLY A 134 21.06 4.69 10.90
CA GLY A 134 20.55 5.38 12.07
C GLY A 134 19.66 4.54 12.98
N ILE A 135 20.00 3.26 13.17
CA ILE A 135 19.29 2.39 14.12
C ILE A 135 19.59 2.88 15.55
N PRO A 136 18.56 3.17 16.38
CA PRO A 136 18.77 3.52 17.77
C PRO A 136 19.43 2.38 18.57
N GLU A 137 20.11 2.73 19.66
CA GLU A 137 20.66 1.74 20.57
C GLU A 137 19.58 0.81 21.12
N ILE A 138 19.90 -0.46 21.36
CA ILE A 138 18.95 -1.49 21.82
C ILE A 138 18.23 -1.07 23.11
N SER A 139 18.96 -0.41 24.02
CA SER A 139 18.41 0.11 25.28
C SER A 139 17.36 1.19 25.06
N GLU A 140 17.55 2.03 24.05
CA GLU A 140 16.60 3.05 23.65
C GLU A 140 15.38 2.45 22.96
N LEU A 141 15.58 1.49 22.07
CA LEU A 141 14.48 0.73 21.44
C LEU A 141 13.62 0.03 22.48
N ALA A 142 14.23 -0.65 23.44
CA ALA A 142 13.53 -1.30 24.53
C ALA A 142 12.67 -0.30 25.33
N ARG A 143 13.25 0.85 25.69
CA ARG A 143 12.55 1.91 26.40
C ARG A 143 11.36 2.46 25.60
N LEU A 144 11.54 2.73 24.30
CA LEU A 144 10.48 3.28 23.43
C LEU A 144 9.33 2.29 23.23
N LEU A 145 9.64 1.00 23.17
CA LEU A 145 8.64 -0.08 22.97
C LEU A 145 8.02 -0.56 24.29
N GLY A 146 8.51 -0.10 25.44
CA GLY A 146 8.05 -0.58 26.75
C GLY A 146 8.48 -2.02 27.05
N LEU A 147 9.60 -2.46 26.45
CA LEU A 147 10.14 -3.80 26.56
C LEU A 147 11.43 -3.82 27.42
N SER A 148 11.79 -5.00 27.90
CA SER A 148 13.13 -5.26 28.43
C SER A 148 14.09 -5.62 27.28
N ILE A 149 15.39 -5.32 27.45
CA ILE A 149 16.41 -5.52 26.40
C ILE A 149 16.47 -6.97 25.92
N ASN A 150 16.27 -7.94 26.82
CA ASN A 150 16.28 -9.35 26.51
C ASN A 150 15.07 -9.85 25.70
N GLN A 151 14.04 -9.04 25.53
CA GLN A 151 12.90 -9.35 24.64
C GLN A 151 13.19 -8.96 23.17
N ILE A 152 14.23 -8.17 22.93
CA ILE A 152 14.69 -7.81 21.58
C ILE A 152 15.83 -8.77 21.17
N LYS A 153 15.71 -9.41 20.00
CA LYS A 153 16.76 -10.26 19.47
C LYS A 153 17.98 -9.45 19.07
N GLN A 154 19.18 -9.98 19.31
CA GLN A 154 20.45 -9.30 19.08
C GLN A 154 21.50 -10.21 18.41
N ASP A 155 21.11 -11.40 17.97
CA ASP A 155 21.97 -12.40 17.36
C ASP A 155 21.93 -12.36 15.82
N GLN A 156 21.41 -13.39 15.18
CA GLN A 156 21.27 -13.45 13.71
C GLN A 156 20.16 -12.52 13.20
N ASP A 157 19.09 -12.37 14.00
CA ASP A 157 18.03 -11.40 13.76
C ASP A 157 18.24 -10.24 14.74
N PHE A 158 18.63 -9.09 14.28
CA PHE A 158 18.79 -7.88 15.09
C PHE A 158 18.01 -6.71 14.48
N PRO A 159 17.75 -5.63 15.21
CA PRO A 159 17.04 -4.48 14.67
C PRO A 159 17.74 -3.91 13.43
N GLN A 160 16.96 -3.70 12.36
CA GLN A 160 17.46 -3.19 11.08
C GLN A 160 16.44 -2.24 10.46
N ALA A 161 16.94 -1.21 9.80
CA ALA A 161 16.11 -0.34 8.97
C ALA A 161 16.17 -0.77 7.51
N TYR A 162 15.04 -0.83 6.85
CA TYR A 162 14.93 -1.08 5.41
C TYR A 162 13.95 -0.10 4.77
N SER A 163 14.18 0.22 3.51
CA SER A 163 13.31 1.07 2.71
C SER A 163 13.10 0.48 1.31
N CYS A 164 11.84 0.43 0.89
CA CYS A 164 11.43 0.23 -0.50
C CYS A 164 10.71 1.49 -1.04
N GLY A 165 11.10 2.67 -0.54
CA GLY A 165 10.46 3.96 -0.78
C GLY A 165 10.15 4.67 0.55
N LEU A 166 9.49 3.99 1.49
CA LEU A 166 9.33 4.45 2.88
C LEU A 166 10.29 3.65 3.80
N PRO A 167 11.02 4.31 4.70
CA PRO A 167 11.88 3.63 5.65
C PRO A 167 11.08 3.06 6.82
N PHE A 168 11.37 1.81 7.17
CA PHE A 168 10.82 1.12 8.34
C PHE A 168 11.93 0.55 9.20
N LEU A 169 11.76 0.64 10.51
CA LEU A 169 12.61 -0.03 11.48
C LEU A 169 11.96 -1.37 11.88
N PHE A 170 12.64 -2.45 11.58
CA PHE A 170 12.24 -3.81 11.95
C PHE A 170 12.93 -4.19 13.25
N VAL A 171 12.14 -4.44 14.29
CA VAL A 171 12.64 -4.86 15.60
C VAL A 171 12.17 -6.29 15.87
N PRO A 172 13.05 -7.30 15.71
CA PRO A 172 12.70 -8.69 15.96
C PRO A 172 12.60 -8.95 17.46
N LEU A 173 11.49 -9.59 17.87
CA LEU A 173 11.23 -9.94 19.26
C LEU A 173 11.45 -11.44 19.49
N VAL A 174 11.81 -11.81 20.73
CA VAL A 174 12.04 -13.20 21.13
C VAL A 174 10.74 -14.02 21.06
N ASN A 175 9.63 -13.42 21.46
CA ASN A 175 8.30 -14.03 21.42
C ASN A 175 7.21 -12.93 21.24
N ARG A 176 5.93 -13.31 21.33
CA ARG A 176 4.77 -12.41 21.24
C ARG A 176 4.19 -11.99 22.58
N GLU A 177 4.77 -12.50 23.67
CA GLU A 177 4.31 -12.25 25.06
C GLU A 177 5.03 -11.07 25.69
#